data_7af949e8e34a27e355bb41090cea3715
#
_entry.id   7af949e8e34a27e355bb41090cea3715
#
_cell.length_a   1.000
_cell.length_b   1.000
_cell.length_c   1.000
_cell.angle_alpha   90.00
_cell.angle_beta   90.00
_cell.angle_gamma   90.00
#
_symmetry.space_group_name_H-M   'P 1'
#
loop_
_entity.id
_entity.type
_entity.pdbx_description
1 polymer ?
#
loop_
_entity_poly.entity_id
_entity_poly.type
_entity_poly.pdbx_seq_one_letter_code
_entity_poly.pdbx_strand_id
1 'polypeptide(L)'
;LAAVLLNSGAADFVITGCGTGEGAMLACNSFPKVLCGHIESPLDAYLFSQVNDGNCVALPFAENFGWGGELNLQYTFEKLFCAPGGGGYPPERVVPEQRNKKILDQVKEVTHTDMVTILKNLDRELVKGALSGARFKEYFFANCKCDKIAEAVKEVLA
;
A
#
# COMPACT_ATOMS: atom_id res chain seq x y z
N LEU A 1 -0.99 -0.27 -9.43
CA LEU A 1 -0.91 1.18 -9.15
C LEU A 1 -0.24 1.45 -7.81
N ALA A 2 -0.76 0.91 -6.69
CA ALA A 2 -0.23 1.14 -5.35
C ALA A 2 1.29 0.92 -5.26
N ALA A 3 1.75 -0.24 -5.75
CA ALA A 3 3.17 -0.59 -5.72
C ALA A 3 4.06 0.40 -6.51
N VAL A 4 3.58 0.89 -7.65
CA VAL A 4 4.34 1.88 -8.44
C VAL A 4 4.47 3.20 -7.68
N LEU A 5 3.38 3.69 -7.07
CA LEU A 5 3.38 4.92 -6.28
C LEU A 5 4.33 4.83 -5.08
N LEU A 6 4.26 3.74 -4.33
CA LEU A 6 5.11 3.53 -3.15
C LEU A 6 6.58 3.33 -3.51
N ASN A 7 6.89 2.49 -4.51
CA ASN A 7 8.27 2.23 -4.89
C ASN A 7 8.98 3.44 -5.52
N SER A 8 8.24 4.29 -6.21
CA SER A 8 8.76 5.53 -6.82
C SER A 8 8.89 6.70 -5.83
N GLY A 9 8.35 6.55 -4.61
CA GLY A 9 8.26 7.62 -3.63
C GLY A 9 7.27 8.74 -4.03
N ALA A 10 6.38 8.46 -4.97
CA ALA A 10 5.31 9.40 -5.35
C ALA A 10 4.21 9.47 -4.28
N ALA A 11 4.06 8.43 -3.46
CA ALA A 11 3.22 8.41 -2.28
C ALA A 11 3.96 7.71 -1.14
N ASP A 12 3.73 8.15 0.09
CA ASP A 12 4.28 7.55 1.30
C ASP A 12 3.33 6.47 1.86
N PHE A 13 2.04 6.58 1.56
CA PHE A 13 1.00 5.64 1.98
C PHE A 13 -0.08 5.51 0.91
N VAL A 14 -0.64 4.31 0.71
CA VAL A 14 -1.71 4.07 -0.26
C VAL A 14 -2.90 3.37 0.41
N ILE A 15 -4.09 3.88 0.14
CA ILE A 15 -5.36 3.24 0.46
C ILE A 15 -5.93 2.66 -0.83
N THR A 16 -6.22 1.37 -0.84
CA THR A 16 -6.78 0.64 -1.97
C THR A 16 -7.88 -0.31 -1.49
N GLY A 17 -8.39 -1.16 -2.35
CA GLY A 17 -9.36 -2.18 -1.98
C GLY A 17 -9.93 -2.92 -3.19
N CYS A 18 -10.80 -3.84 -2.89
CA CYS A 18 -11.64 -4.55 -3.87
C CYS A 18 -12.95 -4.95 -3.18
N GLY A 19 -13.74 -5.84 -3.74
CA GLY A 19 -15.00 -6.29 -3.12
C GLY A 19 -14.82 -6.70 -1.66
N THR A 20 -13.93 -7.64 -1.39
CA THR A 20 -13.59 -8.13 -0.04
C THR A 20 -12.35 -7.51 0.58
N GLY A 21 -11.55 -6.74 -0.15
CA GLY A 21 -10.25 -6.24 0.31
C GLY A 21 -9.10 -7.26 0.21
N GLU A 22 -9.39 -8.54 0.36
CA GLU A 22 -8.42 -9.65 0.41
C GLU A 22 -7.57 -9.75 -0.86
N GLY A 23 -8.20 -9.78 -2.03
CA GLY A 23 -7.49 -9.87 -3.31
C GLY A 23 -6.57 -8.68 -3.55
N ALA A 24 -6.99 -7.48 -3.15
CA ALA A 24 -6.17 -6.27 -3.23
C ALA A 24 -4.97 -6.34 -2.28
N MET A 25 -5.16 -6.82 -1.05
CA MET A 25 -4.08 -7.03 -0.08
C MET A 25 -3.04 -8.04 -0.62
N LEU A 26 -3.48 -9.20 -1.10
CA LEU A 26 -2.59 -10.23 -1.66
C LEU A 26 -1.79 -9.70 -2.84
N ALA A 27 -2.47 -9.01 -3.78
CA ALA A 27 -1.83 -8.40 -4.94
C ALA A 27 -0.80 -7.34 -4.55
N CYS A 28 -1.13 -6.45 -3.61
CA CYS A 28 -0.21 -5.42 -3.13
C CYS A 28 1.03 -6.02 -2.46
N ASN A 29 0.84 -7.04 -1.62
CA ASN A 29 1.94 -7.70 -0.91
C ASN A 29 2.85 -8.54 -1.83
N SER A 30 2.47 -8.78 -3.08
CA SER A 30 3.32 -9.45 -4.08
C SER A 30 4.44 -8.55 -4.64
N PHE A 31 4.44 -7.26 -4.30
CA PHE A 31 5.42 -6.29 -4.80
C PHE A 31 6.46 -5.90 -3.73
N PRO A 32 7.69 -5.50 -4.16
CA PRO A 32 8.72 -5.02 -3.25
C PRO A 32 8.25 -3.77 -2.49
N LYS A 33 8.76 -3.60 -1.26
CA LYS A 33 8.52 -2.43 -0.39
C LYS A 33 7.05 -2.12 -0.08
N VAL A 34 6.13 -3.05 -0.32
CA VAL A 34 4.73 -2.90 0.02
C VAL A 34 4.40 -3.79 1.20
N LEU A 35 3.92 -3.20 2.28
CA LEU A 35 3.33 -3.87 3.43
C LEU A 35 1.88 -3.45 3.53
N CYS A 36 1.00 -4.30 3.03
CA CYS A 36 -0.43 -4.02 2.92
C CYS A 36 -1.22 -4.82 3.96
N GLY A 37 -1.99 -4.12 4.79
CA GLY A 37 -2.95 -4.72 5.71
C GLY A 37 -4.36 -4.76 5.14
N HIS A 38 -5.14 -5.77 5.53
CA HIS A 38 -6.59 -5.80 5.33
C HIS A 38 -7.26 -5.10 6.52
N ILE A 39 -8.09 -4.11 6.26
CA ILE A 39 -8.69 -3.26 7.29
C ILE A 39 -10.20 -3.23 7.10
N GLU A 40 -10.93 -3.67 8.11
CA GLU A 40 -12.40 -3.66 8.13
C GLU A 40 -12.98 -2.72 9.18
N SER A 41 -12.18 -2.34 10.17
CA SER A 41 -12.64 -1.59 11.32
C SER A 41 -11.61 -0.57 11.83
N PRO A 42 -12.04 0.40 12.64
CA PRO A 42 -11.13 1.31 13.32
C PRO A 42 -10.08 0.61 14.20
N LEU A 43 -10.42 -0.54 14.78
CA LEU A 43 -9.48 -1.33 15.58
C LEU A 43 -8.37 -1.91 14.71
N ASP A 44 -8.72 -2.50 13.57
CA ASP A 44 -7.72 -3.02 12.62
C ASP A 44 -6.80 -1.91 12.14
N ALA A 45 -7.37 -0.75 11.80
CA ALA A 45 -6.62 0.42 11.35
C ALA A 45 -5.59 0.88 12.39
N TYR A 46 -6.02 0.97 13.65
CA TYR A 46 -5.13 1.36 14.75
C TYR A 46 -4.01 0.35 14.96
N LEU A 47 -4.36 -0.94 15.08
CA LEU A 47 -3.37 -1.99 15.32
C LEU A 47 -2.41 -2.15 14.14
N PHE A 48 -2.90 -2.09 12.91
CA PHE A 48 -2.03 -2.12 11.74
C PHE A 48 -1.03 -0.95 11.73
N SER A 49 -1.50 0.27 11.97
CA SER A 49 -0.64 1.45 12.03
C SER A 49 0.39 1.34 13.16
N GLN A 50 -0.04 0.99 14.37
CA GLN A 50 0.84 1.05 15.54
C GLN A 50 1.75 -0.17 15.69
N VAL A 51 1.31 -1.36 15.25
CA VAL A 51 2.07 -2.61 15.43
C VAL A 51 2.84 -2.99 14.17
N ASN A 52 2.17 -2.95 13.00
CA ASN A 52 2.74 -3.43 11.75
C ASN A 52 3.52 -2.34 10.99
N ASP A 53 3.21 -1.07 11.22
CA ASP A 53 3.88 0.07 10.58
C ASP A 53 3.99 -0.10 9.05
N GLY A 54 2.87 -0.52 8.44
CA GLY A 54 2.79 -0.74 7.01
C GLY A 54 2.54 0.55 6.23
N ASN A 55 2.64 0.48 4.92
CA ASN A 55 2.51 1.64 4.02
C ASN A 55 1.35 1.51 3.02
N CYS A 56 0.52 0.50 3.19
CA CYS A 56 -0.64 0.25 2.33
C CYS A 56 -1.76 -0.39 3.14
N VAL A 57 -3.01 -0.04 2.83
CA VAL A 57 -4.18 -0.75 3.34
C VAL A 57 -5.14 -1.09 2.22
N ALA A 58 -5.80 -2.23 2.34
CA ALA A 58 -6.85 -2.69 1.45
C ALA A 58 -8.19 -2.79 2.22
N LEU A 59 -9.21 -2.12 1.70
CA LEU A 59 -10.54 -2.05 2.27
C LEU A 59 -11.53 -2.93 1.48
N PRO A 60 -12.52 -3.53 2.15
CA PRO A 60 -13.61 -4.26 1.51
C PRO A 60 -14.67 -3.28 0.98
N PHE A 61 -14.69 -3.00 -0.33
CA PHE A 61 -15.62 -2.03 -0.90
C PHE A 61 -17.06 -2.55 -1.11
N ALA A 62 -17.27 -3.86 -0.99
CA ALA A 62 -18.59 -4.47 -1.08
C ALA A 62 -19.18 -4.88 0.28
N GLU A 63 -18.46 -4.63 1.37
CA GLU A 63 -18.84 -5.03 2.73
C GLU A 63 -18.87 -3.81 3.67
N ASN A 64 -19.67 -3.90 4.72
CA ASN A 64 -19.75 -2.88 5.78
C ASN A 64 -20.21 -1.48 5.32
N PHE A 65 -20.87 -1.36 4.16
CA PHE A 65 -21.39 -0.10 3.61
C PHE A 65 -22.90 0.07 3.79
N GLY A 66 -23.50 -0.59 4.80
CA GLY A 66 -24.88 -0.39 5.19
C GLY A 66 -25.07 0.88 6.04
N TRP A 67 -26.09 0.87 6.87
CA TRP A 67 -26.38 1.95 7.83
C TRP A 67 -25.14 2.28 8.68
N GLY A 68 -24.71 3.54 8.64
CA GLY A 68 -23.53 4.02 9.38
C GLY A 68 -22.17 3.61 8.77
N GLY A 69 -22.14 3.06 7.56
CA GLY A 69 -20.89 2.68 6.88
C GLY A 69 -19.93 3.84 6.69
N GLU A 70 -20.44 5.03 6.41
CA GLU A 70 -19.65 6.26 6.32
C GLU A 70 -18.98 6.64 7.65
N LEU A 71 -19.64 6.38 8.78
CA LEU A 71 -19.06 6.62 10.10
C LEU A 71 -17.98 5.60 10.42
N ASN A 72 -18.20 4.32 10.08
CA ASN A 72 -17.15 3.30 10.22
C ASN A 72 -15.90 3.67 9.41
N LEU A 73 -16.07 4.11 8.17
CA LEU A 73 -14.97 4.55 7.31
C LEU A 73 -14.24 5.77 7.88
N GLN A 74 -14.99 6.77 8.36
CA GLN A 74 -14.41 7.94 9.02
C GLN A 74 -13.57 7.54 10.22
N TYR A 75 -14.11 6.75 11.14
CA TYR A 75 -13.38 6.30 12.33
C TYR A 75 -12.17 5.42 11.97
N THR A 76 -12.27 4.62 10.92
CA THR A 76 -11.17 3.83 10.39
C THR A 76 -10.00 4.74 9.97
N PHE A 77 -10.27 5.78 9.21
CA PHE A 77 -9.22 6.74 8.80
C PHE A 77 -8.68 7.56 9.96
N GLU A 78 -9.54 8.00 10.88
CA GLU A 78 -9.11 8.68 12.09
C GLU A 78 -8.14 7.82 12.92
N LYS A 79 -8.39 6.52 13.02
CA LYS A 79 -7.52 5.60 13.76
C LYS A 79 -6.26 5.19 13.00
N LEU A 80 -6.35 5.09 11.68
CA LEU A 80 -5.19 4.78 10.84
C LEU A 80 -4.10 5.87 10.94
N PHE A 81 -4.51 7.13 11.05
CA PHE A 81 -3.63 8.29 11.04
C PHE A 81 -3.61 9.08 12.36
N CYS A 82 -4.06 8.50 13.47
CA CYS A 82 -4.13 9.19 14.77
C CYS A 82 -2.76 9.52 15.39
N ALA A 83 -1.72 8.80 14.97
CA ALA A 83 -0.33 9.00 15.42
C ALA A 83 0.63 8.48 14.33
N PRO A 84 1.92 8.81 14.39
CA PRO A 84 2.93 8.15 13.57
C PRO A 84 2.88 6.64 13.74
N GLY A 85 3.09 5.89 12.64
CA GLY A 85 3.11 4.44 12.67
C GLY A 85 4.21 3.87 13.58
N GLY A 86 4.03 2.63 14.02
CA GLY A 86 5.04 1.91 14.80
C GLY A 86 5.17 2.32 16.26
N GLY A 87 4.17 2.99 16.83
CA GLY A 87 4.16 3.37 18.24
C GLY A 87 4.00 2.21 19.24
N GLY A 88 3.67 1.01 18.73
CA GLY A 88 3.46 -0.20 19.52
C GLY A 88 2.10 -0.27 20.22
N TYR A 89 1.63 -1.52 20.44
CA TYR A 89 0.44 -1.75 21.25
C TYR A 89 0.50 -3.10 22.01
N PRO A 90 0.36 -3.07 23.36
CA PRO A 90 0.42 -1.84 24.17
C PRO A 90 1.80 -1.16 24.06
N PRO A 91 1.97 0.10 24.48
CA PRO A 91 3.22 0.87 24.26
C PRO A 91 4.51 0.17 24.72
N GLU A 92 4.42 -0.69 25.74
CA GLU A 92 5.55 -1.47 26.25
C GLU A 92 6.08 -2.49 25.22
N ARG A 93 5.29 -2.79 24.19
CA ARG A 93 5.64 -3.75 23.11
C ARG A 93 6.35 -3.10 21.92
N VAL A 94 6.52 -1.78 21.90
CA VAL A 94 7.12 -1.07 20.77
C VAL A 94 8.46 -1.65 20.32
N VAL A 95 9.35 -1.98 21.26
CA VAL A 95 10.70 -2.49 20.91
C VAL A 95 10.66 -3.83 20.18
N PRO A 96 9.97 -4.90 20.67
CA PRO A 96 9.89 -6.15 19.94
C PRO A 96 9.08 -6.03 18.63
N GLU A 97 8.07 -5.20 18.56
CA GLU A 97 7.26 -4.99 17.35
C GLU A 97 8.06 -4.30 16.25
N GLN A 98 8.79 -3.24 16.56
CA GLN A 98 9.70 -2.58 15.64
C GLN A 98 10.84 -3.49 15.16
N ARG A 99 11.34 -4.38 16.03
CA ARG A 99 12.30 -5.41 15.62
C ARG A 99 11.69 -6.37 14.60
N ASN A 100 10.46 -6.83 14.84
CA ASN A 100 9.77 -7.76 13.93
C ASN A 100 9.46 -7.08 12.59
N LYS A 101 9.08 -5.82 12.61
CA LYS A 101 8.88 -5.01 11.39
C LYS A 101 10.16 -4.93 10.56
N LYS A 102 11.31 -4.65 11.17
CA LYS A 102 12.62 -4.65 10.48
C LYS A 102 12.98 -6.00 9.88
N ILE A 103 12.67 -7.11 10.56
CA ILE A 103 12.88 -8.46 10.02
C ILE A 103 12.00 -8.67 8.78
N LEU A 104 10.73 -8.25 8.81
CA LEU A 104 9.83 -8.36 7.68
C LEU A 104 10.32 -7.52 6.48
N ASP A 105 10.82 -6.31 6.71
CA ASP A 105 11.41 -5.47 5.66
C ASP A 105 12.61 -6.17 5.00
N GLN A 106 13.52 -6.77 5.79
CA GLN A 106 14.65 -7.53 5.28
C GLN A 106 14.21 -8.76 4.45
N VAL A 107 13.19 -9.49 4.93
CA VAL A 107 12.62 -10.61 4.16
C VAL A 107 12.08 -10.11 2.82
N LYS A 108 11.34 -9.03 2.82
CA LYS A 108 10.81 -8.40 1.60
C LYS A 108 11.93 -7.99 0.64
N GLU A 109 13.00 -7.40 1.15
CA GLU A 109 14.12 -6.93 0.35
C GLU A 109 14.82 -8.08 -0.42
N VAL A 110 14.96 -9.24 0.22
CA VAL A 110 15.66 -10.39 -0.41
C VAL A 110 14.74 -11.30 -1.22
N THR A 111 13.42 -11.28 -0.98
CA THR A 111 12.46 -12.16 -1.66
C THR A 111 11.74 -11.52 -2.83
N HIS A 112 11.76 -10.17 -2.95
CA HIS A 112 11.05 -9.42 -3.98
C HIS A 112 12.02 -8.67 -4.88
N THR A 113 11.82 -8.78 -6.20
CA THR A 113 12.64 -8.04 -7.19
C THR A 113 12.27 -6.55 -7.20
N ASP A 114 13.10 -5.74 -7.90
CA ASP A 114 12.85 -4.31 -8.03
C ASP A 114 11.68 -3.98 -8.98
N MET A 115 11.09 -2.80 -8.82
CA MET A 115 9.89 -2.38 -9.55
C MET A 115 10.14 -2.20 -11.05
N VAL A 116 11.35 -1.83 -11.46
CA VAL A 116 11.70 -1.68 -12.89
C VAL A 116 11.69 -3.04 -13.59
N THR A 117 12.31 -4.04 -12.97
CA THR A 117 12.29 -5.43 -13.44
C THR A 117 10.86 -5.96 -13.53
N ILE A 118 10.00 -5.69 -12.54
CA ILE A 118 8.59 -6.08 -12.55
C ILE A 118 7.86 -5.44 -13.73
N LEU A 119 7.96 -4.12 -13.91
CA LEU A 119 7.28 -3.39 -14.99
C LEU A 119 7.69 -3.88 -16.40
N LYS A 120 8.94 -4.33 -16.56
CA LYS A 120 9.45 -4.85 -17.83
C LYS A 120 9.06 -6.29 -18.14
N ASN A 121 8.75 -7.09 -17.14
CA ASN A 121 8.50 -8.54 -17.28
C ASN A 121 7.04 -8.95 -17.07
N LEU A 122 6.19 -8.09 -16.52
CA LEU A 122 4.76 -8.35 -16.49
C LEU A 122 4.12 -8.21 -17.88
N ASP A 123 2.96 -8.84 -18.05
CA ASP A 123 2.17 -8.68 -19.27
C ASP A 123 1.92 -7.20 -19.58
N ARG A 124 2.36 -6.77 -20.77
CA ARG A 124 2.37 -5.36 -21.17
C ARG A 124 0.98 -4.75 -21.23
N GLU A 125 0.01 -5.48 -21.77
CA GLU A 125 -1.35 -4.96 -21.91
C GLU A 125 -2.01 -4.80 -20.54
N LEU A 126 -1.75 -5.73 -19.60
CA LEU A 126 -2.20 -5.63 -18.22
C LEU A 126 -1.62 -4.38 -17.56
N VAL A 127 -0.30 -4.17 -17.65
CA VAL A 127 0.38 -3.03 -17.01
C VAL A 127 -0.04 -1.71 -17.66
N LYS A 128 -0.06 -1.65 -18.99
CA LYS A 128 -0.51 -0.48 -19.74
C LYS A 128 -1.95 -0.11 -19.40
N GLY A 129 -2.85 -1.09 -19.35
CA GLY A 129 -4.23 -0.89 -18.94
C GLY A 129 -4.34 -0.32 -17.52
N ALA A 130 -3.58 -0.85 -16.57
CA ALA A 130 -3.56 -0.37 -15.19
C ALA A 130 -3.02 1.07 -15.06
N LEU A 131 -1.97 1.42 -15.81
CA LEU A 131 -1.28 2.71 -15.68
C LEU A 131 -1.82 3.81 -16.61
N SER A 132 -2.75 3.50 -17.52
CA SER A 132 -3.24 4.45 -18.55
C SER A 132 -4.16 5.56 -18.01
N GLY A 133 -4.69 5.44 -16.79
CA GLY A 133 -5.61 6.39 -16.19
C GLY A 133 -5.05 7.81 -16.13
N ALA A 134 -5.83 8.82 -16.58
CA ALA A 134 -5.38 10.21 -16.66
C ALA A 134 -4.95 10.76 -15.29
N ARG A 135 -5.75 10.51 -14.24
CA ARG A 135 -5.45 10.97 -12.87
C ARG A 135 -4.19 10.29 -12.31
N PHE A 136 -3.98 8.99 -12.59
CA PHE A 136 -2.75 8.30 -12.18
C PHE A 136 -1.54 8.95 -12.85
N LYS A 137 -1.58 9.16 -14.17
CA LYS A 137 -0.46 9.75 -14.93
C LYS A 137 -0.11 11.15 -14.42
N GLU A 138 -1.13 12.00 -14.25
CA GLU A 138 -0.95 13.36 -13.71
C GLU A 138 -0.27 13.32 -12.33
N TYR A 139 -0.83 12.56 -11.39
CA TYR A 139 -0.28 12.46 -10.03
C TYR A 139 1.11 11.83 -10.01
N PHE A 140 1.27 10.70 -10.71
CA PHE A 140 2.53 9.95 -10.72
C PHE A 140 3.69 10.78 -11.26
N PHE A 141 3.54 11.38 -12.44
CA PHE A 141 4.63 12.14 -13.05
C PHE A 141 4.94 13.46 -12.32
N ALA A 142 3.99 14.03 -11.61
CA ALA A 142 4.21 15.20 -10.77
C ALA A 142 4.97 14.88 -9.47
N ASN A 143 4.85 13.65 -8.94
CA ASN A 143 5.34 13.29 -7.61
C ASN A 143 6.42 12.20 -7.60
N CYS A 144 6.68 11.53 -8.72
CA CYS A 144 7.67 10.45 -8.82
C CYS A 144 9.08 10.96 -8.46
N LYS A 145 9.71 10.34 -7.49
CA LYS A 145 11.06 10.67 -7.00
C LYS A 145 12.13 9.70 -7.54
N CYS A 146 11.76 8.74 -8.40
CA CYS A 146 12.66 7.74 -8.95
C CYS A 146 12.63 7.77 -10.49
N ASP A 147 13.65 8.36 -11.10
CA ASP A 147 13.74 8.52 -12.56
C ASP A 147 13.68 7.17 -13.30
N LYS A 148 14.32 6.13 -12.78
CA LYS A 148 14.31 4.79 -13.37
C LYS A 148 12.90 4.20 -13.46
N ILE A 149 12.07 4.40 -12.43
CA ILE A 149 10.68 3.94 -12.44
C ILE A 149 9.85 4.84 -13.36
N ALA A 150 10.09 6.16 -13.37
CA ALA A 150 9.41 7.08 -14.27
C ALA A 150 9.64 6.72 -15.74
N GLU A 151 10.88 6.39 -16.10
CA GLU A 151 11.25 5.95 -17.46
C GLU A 151 10.58 4.61 -17.81
N ALA A 152 10.64 3.61 -16.91
CA ALA A 152 9.97 2.32 -17.13
C ALA A 152 8.45 2.47 -17.32
N VAL A 153 7.80 3.35 -16.57
CA VAL A 153 6.37 3.66 -16.75
C VAL A 153 6.11 4.32 -18.09
N LYS A 154 6.96 5.26 -18.54
CA LYS A 154 6.83 5.88 -19.88
C LYS A 154 6.98 4.85 -21.00
N GLU A 155 7.97 3.94 -20.90
CA GLU A 155 8.17 2.85 -21.84
C GLU A 155 6.92 1.94 -21.97
N VAL A 156 6.30 1.60 -20.85
CA VAL A 156 5.05 0.81 -20.86
C VAL A 156 3.89 1.56 -21.50
N LEU A 157 3.76 2.86 -21.25
CA LEU A 157 2.67 3.68 -21.76
C LEU A 157 2.79 4.05 -23.25
N ALA A 158 4.02 4.00 -23.78
CA ALA A 158 4.27 4.19 -25.21
C ALA A 158 3.68 3.05 -26.06
#